data_246b0d56d30e2a7450f8a1756c96799c
#
_entry.id   246b0d56d30e2a7450f8a1756c96799c
#
_cell.length_a   1.000
_cell.length_b   1.000
_cell.length_c   1.000
_cell.angle_alpha   90.00
_cell.angle_beta   90.00
_cell.angle_gamma   90.00
#
_symmetry.space_group_name_H-M   'P 1'
#
loop_
_entity.id
_entity.type
_entity.pdbx_description
1 polymer ?
#
loop_
_entity_poly.entity_id
_entity_poly.type
_entity_poly.pdbx_seq_one_letter_code
_entity_poly.pdbx_strand_id
1 'polypeptide(L)'
;MASLKEVKTRINSVQSTRKITSAKLHKAQGAIEHMLPYQRQLNKILHNFLSGDLSIESPYVEEREVKRVAIVLFSSNSSLCGAFNANVIKMFLHTIGEYRKLGQDNILIYPIGRKVEEAVKKMGFFPKGSYQQLADKPTYQEAS
;
A
#
# COMPACT_ATOMS: atom_id res chain seq x y z
N MET A 1 -14.20 -11.87 40.22
CA MET A 1 -12.73 -11.61 40.17
C MET A 1 -12.10 -12.64 39.28
N ALA A 2 -11.25 -12.22 38.32
CA ALA A 2 -10.48 -13.19 37.47
C ALA A 2 -9.50 -13.99 38.36
N SER A 3 -9.40 -15.28 38.17
CA SER A 3 -8.48 -16.13 38.91
C SER A 3 -7.02 -15.81 38.57
N LEU A 4 -6.09 -16.04 39.48
CA LEU A 4 -4.67 -15.82 39.26
C LEU A 4 -4.14 -16.61 38.05
N LYS A 5 -4.76 -17.76 37.76
CA LYS A 5 -4.47 -18.60 36.59
C LYS A 5 -4.89 -17.92 35.28
N GLU A 6 -6.05 -17.26 35.22
CA GLU A 6 -6.51 -16.51 34.05
C GLU A 6 -5.62 -15.29 33.77
N VAL A 7 -5.22 -14.57 34.82
CA VAL A 7 -4.31 -13.42 34.67
C VAL A 7 -2.97 -13.88 34.12
N LYS A 8 -2.39 -14.96 34.62
CA LYS A 8 -1.13 -15.52 34.16
C LYS A 8 -1.21 -15.99 32.69
N THR A 9 -2.32 -16.63 32.30
CA THR A 9 -2.57 -17.05 30.92
C THR A 9 -2.67 -15.86 29.98
N ARG A 10 -3.35 -14.79 30.36
CA ARG A 10 -3.44 -13.54 29.58
C ARG A 10 -2.08 -12.86 29.41
N ILE A 11 -1.28 -12.79 30.47
CA ILE A 11 0.08 -12.23 30.43
C ILE A 11 0.95 -13.03 29.45
N ASN A 12 0.94 -14.37 29.51
CA ASN A 12 1.71 -15.23 28.61
C ASN A 12 1.25 -15.06 27.14
N SER A 13 -0.05 -14.93 26.89
CA SER A 13 -0.59 -14.68 25.56
C SER A 13 -0.11 -13.34 24.99
N VAL A 14 -0.15 -12.28 25.79
CA VAL A 14 0.34 -10.94 25.39
C VAL A 14 1.84 -10.95 25.10
N GLN A 15 2.63 -11.62 25.93
CA GLN A 15 4.08 -11.75 25.71
C GLN A 15 4.42 -12.53 24.45
N SER A 16 3.70 -13.62 24.15
CA SER A 16 3.87 -14.39 22.93
C SER A 16 3.52 -13.58 21.70
N THR A 17 2.39 -12.86 21.73
CA THR A 17 1.98 -11.96 20.64
C THR A 17 3.02 -10.88 20.40
N ARG A 18 3.56 -10.26 21.46
CA ARG A 18 4.60 -9.23 21.37
C ARG A 18 5.88 -9.75 20.70
N LYS A 19 6.34 -10.97 21.06
CA LYS A 19 7.52 -11.60 20.44
C LYS A 19 7.32 -11.83 18.94
N ILE A 20 6.16 -12.37 18.53
CA ILE A 20 5.83 -12.62 17.13
C ILE A 20 5.77 -11.31 16.34
N THR A 21 5.16 -10.28 16.90
CA THR A 21 5.06 -8.95 16.26
C THR A 21 6.43 -8.31 16.09
N SER A 22 7.30 -8.40 17.11
CA SER A 22 8.66 -7.89 17.05
C SER A 22 9.48 -8.60 15.96
N ALA A 23 9.41 -9.93 15.87
CA ALA A 23 10.11 -10.69 14.82
C ALA A 23 9.63 -10.31 13.39
N LYS A 24 8.32 -10.14 13.20
CA LYS A 24 7.77 -9.67 11.91
C LYS A 24 8.23 -8.26 11.56
N LEU A 25 8.29 -7.36 12.55
CA LEU A 25 8.77 -6.00 12.36
C LEU A 25 10.24 -5.98 11.93
N HIS A 26 11.11 -6.72 12.63
CA HIS A 26 12.53 -6.83 12.26
C HIS A 26 12.73 -7.36 10.84
N LYS A 27 11.97 -8.39 10.45
CA LYS A 27 12.01 -8.93 9.09
C LYS A 27 11.61 -7.90 8.04
N ALA A 28 10.54 -7.13 8.29
CA ALA A 28 10.09 -6.07 7.39
C ALA A 28 11.09 -4.93 7.30
N GLN A 29 11.66 -4.49 8.43
CA GLN A 29 12.71 -3.46 8.46
C GLN A 29 13.95 -3.90 7.67
N GLY A 30 14.45 -5.12 7.87
CA GLY A 30 15.58 -5.65 7.10
C GLY A 30 15.31 -5.69 5.60
N ALA A 31 14.10 -6.08 5.17
CA ALA A 31 13.72 -6.07 3.76
C ALA A 31 13.75 -4.64 3.17
N ILE A 32 13.27 -3.65 3.92
CA ILE A 32 13.30 -2.24 3.51
C ILE A 32 14.75 -1.74 3.42
N GLU A 33 15.57 -2.01 4.42
CA GLU A 33 16.97 -1.58 4.46
C GLU A 33 17.79 -2.14 3.28
N HIS A 34 17.53 -3.39 2.88
CA HIS A 34 18.15 -3.98 1.71
C HIS A 34 17.65 -3.37 0.38
N MET A 35 16.41 -2.95 0.31
CA MET A 35 15.81 -2.40 -0.90
C MET A 35 16.14 -0.91 -1.12
N LEU A 36 16.30 -0.13 -0.04
CA LEU A 36 16.55 1.32 -0.12
C LEU A 36 17.79 1.72 -0.94
N PRO A 37 18.95 1.07 -0.83
CA PRO A 37 20.12 1.39 -1.65
C PRO A 37 19.85 1.19 -3.14
N TYR A 38 19.18 0.09 -3.51
CA TYR A 38 18.80 -0.20 -4.89
C TYR A 38 17.85 0.88 -5.44
N GLN A 39 16.81 1.22 -4.69
CA GLN A 39 15.84 2.26 -5.07
C GLN A 39 16.53 3.63 -5.26
N ARG A 40 17.46 4.00 -4.37
CA ARG A 40 18.22 5.25 -4.48
C ARG A 40 19.07 5.29 -5.75
N GLN A 41 19.75 4.20 -6.09
CA GLN A 41 20.56 4.11 -7.31
C GLN A 41 19.68 4.17 -8.56
N LEU A 42 18.57 3.46 -8.57
CA LEU A 42 17.61 3.49 -9.68
C LEU A 42 17.06 4.90 -9.90
N ASN A 43 16.65 5.60 -8.84
CA ASN A 43 16.19 6.98 -8.93
C ASN A 43 17.27 7.92 -9.45
N LYS A 44 18.52 7.73 -9.03
CA LYS A 44 19.66 8.53 -9.51
C LYS A 44 19.91 8.31 -11.01
N ILE A 45 19.87 7.06 -11.46
CA ILE A 45 20.00 6.70 -12.88
C ILE A 45 18.87 7.34 -13.68
N LEU A 46 17.65 7.19 -13.24
CA LEU A 46 16.46 7.75 -13.88
C LEU A 46 16.54 9.29 -13.96
N HIS A 47 16.92 9.94 -12.86
CA HIS A 47 17.09 11.39 -12.84
C HIS A 47 18.17 11.84 -13.84
N ASN A 48 19.34 11.20 -13.86
CA ASN A 48 20.41 11.52 -14.78
C ASN A 48 19.99 11.29 -16.24
N PHE A 49 19.22 10.23 -16.50
CA PHE A 49 18.69 9.92 -17.81
C PHE A 49 17.69 10.97 -18.30
N LEU A 50 16.78 11.42 -17.43
CA LEU A 50 15.76 12.42 -17.76
C LEU A 50 16.32 13.86 -17.80
N SER A 51 17.44 14.14 -17.09
CA SER A 51 18.09 15.46 -17.04
C SER A 51 19.16 15.62 -18.12
N GLY A 52 19.50 14.55 -18.85
CA GLY A 52 20.47 14.61 -19.94
C GLY A 52 19.89 15.30 -21.16
N ASP A 53 20.76 16.00 -21.91
CA ASP A 53 20.46 16.73 -23.16
C ASP A 53 20.07 15.80 -24.33
N LEU A 54 19.81 14.54 -24.05
CA LEU A 54 19.36 13.57 -25.04
C LEU A 54 17.86 13.82 -25.29
N SER A 55 17.52 14.20 -26.50
CA SER A 55 16.14 14.21 -26.98
C SER A 55 15.61 12.77 -27.00
N ILE A 56 15.12 12.32 -25.84
CA ILE A 56 14.61 10.98 -25.66
C ILE A 56 13.17 10.98 -26.18
N GLU A 57 12.99 10.52 -27.39
CA GLU A 57 11.66 10.18 -27.89
C GLU A 57 11.17 8.91 -27.20
N SER A 58 10.54 9.08 -26.05
CA SER A 58 9.93 7.96 -25.33
C SER A 58 8.47 8.29 -25.01
N PRO A 59 7.55 7.37 -25.28
CA PRO A 59 6.13 7.57 -24.92
C PRO A 59 5.89 7.71 -23.43
N TYR A 60 6.89 7.42 -22.56
CA TYR A 60 6.82 7.57 -21.11
C TYR A 60 7.23 8.98 -20.63
N VAL A 61 7.87 9.78 -21.47
CA VAL A 61 8.35 11.13 -21.14
C VAL A 61 7.45 12.21 -21.75
N GLU A 62 6.61 11.83 -22.72
CA GLU A 62 5.68 12.73 -23.39
C GLU A 62 4.59 13.22 -22.45
N GLU A 63 4.44 14.54 -22.30
CA GLU A 63 3.32 15.13 -21.55
C GLU A 63 2.03 14.96 -22.35
N ARG A 64 1.07 14.26 -21.74
CA ARG A 64 -0.23 13.98 -22.35
C ARG A 64 -1.37 14.39 -21.42
N GLU A 65 -2.48 14.75 -21.99
CA GLU A 65 -3.69 14.96 -21.22
C GLU A 65 -4.10 13.70 -20.46
N VAL A 66 -4.36 13.85 -19.17
CA VAL A 66 -4.78 12.74 -18.30
C VAL A 66 -6.21 12.36 -18.61
N LYS A 67 -6.41 11.26 -19.33
CA LYS A 67 -7.74 10.73 -19.67
C LYS A 67 -8.22 9.65 -18.71
N ARG A 68 -7.31 8.89 -18.12
CA ARG A 68 -7.62 7.85 -17.12
C ARG A 68 -6.57 7.85 -16.02
N VAL A 69 -7.01 7.50 -14.82
CA VAL A 69 -6.15 7.42 -13.63
C VAL A 69 -6.29 6.05 -12.99
N ALA A 70 -5.18 5.45 -12.63
CA ALA A 70 -5.13 4.26 -11.78
C ALA A 70 -4.71 4.67 -10.37
N ILE A 71 -5.54 4.39 -9.38
CA ILE A 71 -5.27 4.66 -7.97
C ILE A 71 -4.97 3.34 -7.28
N VAL A 72 -3.72 3.16 -6.85
CA VAL A 72 -3.29 1.98 -6.08
C VAL A 72 -3.29 2.34 -4.61
N LEU A 73 -4.04 1.58 -3.81
CA LEU A 73 -4.24 1.84 -2.39
C LEU A 73 -3.67 0.71 -1.55
N PHE A 74 -2.80 1.03 -0.61
CA PHE A 74 -2.20 0.06 0.29
C PHE A 74 -2.82 0.14 1.68
N SER A 75 -3.29 -0.97 2.20
CA SER A 75 -3.81 -1.08 3.57
C SER A 75 -3.35 -2.37 4.23
N SER A 76 -3.56 -2.47 5.53
CA SER A 76 -3.38 -3.73 6.25
C SER A 76 -4.58 -4.66 6.07
N ASN A 77 -4.36 -5.96 6.30
CA ASN A 77 -5.43 -6.95 6.38
C ASN A 77 -6.11 -6.98 7.76
N SER A 78 -5.49 -6.38 8.78
CA SER A 78 -6.01 -6.33 10.15
C SER A 78 -6.39 -4.91 10.57
N SER A 79 -7.14 -4.80 11.68
CA SER A 79 -7.56 -3.50 12.23
C SER A 79 -6.58 -2.92 13.25
N LEU A 80 -5.59 -3.70 13.71
CA LEU A 80 -4.65 -3.28 14.77
C LEU A 80 -3.47 -2.48 14.21
N CYS A 81 -3.76 -1.36 13.56
CA CYS A 81 -2.77 -0.49 12.91
C CYS A 81 -2.97 1.00 13.22
N GLY A 82 -3.63 1.33 14.35
CA GLY A 82 -3.94 2.71 14.71
C GLY A 82 -4.75 3.42 13.62
N ALA A 83 -4.38 4.64 13.30
CA ALA A 83 -5.05 5.47 12.29
C ALA A 83 -4.61 5.19 10.85
N PHE A 84 -3.70 4.24 10.59
CA PHE A 84 -3.12 4.01 9.26
C PHE A 84 -4.19 3.81 8.17
N ASN A 85 -5.08 2.82 8.34
CA ASN A 85 -6.11 2.54 7.34
C ASN A 85 -7.09 3.72 7.17
N ALA A 86 -7.44 4.40 8.27
CA ALA A 86 -8.32 5.57 8.22
C ALA A 86 -7.69 6.72 7.42
N ASN A 87 -6.40 6.97 7.60
CA ASN A 87 -5.67 7.98 6.85
C ASN A 87 -5.58 7.64 5.36
N VAL A 88 -5.33 6.37 5.00
CA VAL A 88 -5.35 5.92 3.60
C VAL A 88 -6.71 6.17 2.95
N ILE A 89 -7.80 5.83 3.65
CA ILE A 89 -9.16 6.06 3.15
C ILE A 89 -9.45 7.56 2.98
N LYS A 90 -9.02 8.39 3.93
CA LYS A 90 -9.17 9.85 3.84
C LYS A 90 -8.42 10.41 2.63
N MET A 91 -7.17 9.97 2.42
CA MET A 91 -6.36 10.37 1.27
C MET A 91 -7.00 9.91 -0.05
N PHE A 92 -7.53 8.70 -0.11
CA PHE A 92 -8.27 8.18 -1.26
C PHE A 92 -9.47 9.07 -1.64
N LEU A 93 -10.29 9.47 -0.66
CA LEU A 93 -11.44 10.35 -0.90
C LEU A 93 -11.01 11.72 -1.44
N HIS A 94 -9.90 12.26 -0.93
CA HIS A 94 -9.33 13.51 -1.44
C HIS A 94 -8.90 13.35 -2.90
N THR A 95 -8.12 12.32 -3.21
CA THR A 95 -7.63 12.03 -4.57
C THR A 95 -8.78 11.79 -5.56
N ILE A 96 -9.82 11.04 -5.16
CA ILE A 96 -11.02 10.87 -6.00
C ILE A 96 -11.67 12.22 -6.31
N GLY A 97 -11.71 13.13 -5.33
CA GLY A 97 -12.24 14.48 -5.51
C GLY A 97 -11.50 15.26 -6.60
N GLU A 98 -10.18 15.16 -6.64
CA GLU A 98 -9.33 15.84 -7.64
C GLU A 98 -9.61 15.34 -9.07
N TYR A 99 -9.80 14.03 -9.24
CA TYR A 99 -10.02 13.39 -10.54
C TYR A 99 -11.49 13.19 -10.91
N ARG A 100 -12.43 13.72 -10.13
CA ARG A 100 -13.87 13.54 -10.35
C ARG A 100 -14.33 13.95 -11.75
N LYS A 101 -13.68 14.94 -12.35
CA LYS A 101 -13.98 15.46 -13.70
C LYS A 101 -13.77 14.42 -14.81
N LEU A 102 -12.94 13.41 -14.58
CA LEU A 102 -12.68 12.35 -15.55
C LEU A 102 -13.85 11.37 -15.70
N GLY A 103 -14.80 11.36 -14.75
CA GLY A 103 -15.87 10.38 -14.68
C GLY A 103 -15.42 9.07 -14.01
N GLN A 104 -16.36 8.36 -13.41
CA GLN A 104 -16.09 7.16 -12.60
C GLN A 104 -15.46 6.02 -13.39
N ASP A 105 -15.83 5.87 -14.67
CA ASP A 105 -15.31 4.80 -15.54
C ASP A 105 -13.83 4.96 -15.90
N ASN A 106 -13.32 6.18 -15.80
CA ASN A 106 -11.94 6.52 -16.08
C ASN A 106 -11.04 6.52 -14.84
N ILE A 107 -11.60 6.21 -13.66
CA ILE A 107 -10.85 6.06 -12.41
C ILE A 107 -10.79 4.58 -12.06
N LEU A 108 -9.61 3.98 -12.24
CA LEU A 108 -9.36 2.57 -11.95
C LEU A 108 -8.83 2.45 -10.51
N ILE A 109 -9.42 1.58 -9.70
CA ILE A 109 -9.07 1.45 -8.28
C ILE A 109 -8.52 0.05 -8.03
N TYR A 110 -7.28 -0.01 -7.52
CA TYR A 110 -6.55 -1.23 -7.19
C TYR A 110 -6.28 -1.28 -5.67
N PRO A 111 -7.16 -1.87 -4.87
CA PRO A 111 -6.96 -1.98 -3.43
C PRO A 111 -6.03 -3.15 -3.09
N ILE A 112 -4.90 -2.85 -2.44
CA ILE A 112 -3.97 -3.83 -1.89
C ILE A 112 -4.20 -3.91 -0.38
N GLY A 113 -4.75 -5.03 0.07
CA GLY A 113 -5.15 -5.25 1.45
C GLY A 113 -6.65 -5.14 1.70
N ARG A 114 -7.10 -5.96 2.65
CA ARG A 114 -8.53 -6.17 2.93
C ARG A 114 -9.26 -4.90 3.38
N LYS A 115 -8.63 -4.10 4.24
CA LYS A 115 -9.32 -2.96 4.87
C LYS A 115 -9.71 -1.86 3.88
N VAL A 116 -8.85 -1.56 2.93
CA VAL A 116 -9.17 -0.57 1.89
C VAL A 116 -10.13 -1.14 0.86
N GLU A 117 -10.05 -2.44 0.54
CA GLU A 117 -11.00 -3.08 -0.37
C GLU A 117 -12.43 -3.03 0.19
N GLU A 118 -12.62 -3.39 1.46
CA GLU A 118 -13.91 -3.31 2.15
C GLU A 118 -14.45 -1.87 2.15
N ALA A 119 -13.59 -0.88 2.40
CA ALA A 119 -13.99 0.53 2.43
C ALA A 119 -14.39 1.04 1.04
N VAL A 120 -13.61 0.75 0.01
CA VAL A 120 -13.89 1.13 -1.38
C VAL A 120 -15.24 0.58 -1.84
N LYS A 121 -15.53 -0.70 -1.57
CA LYS A 121 -16.81 -1.34 -1.88
C LYS A 121 -17.98 -0.70 -1.13
N LYS A 122 -17.82 -0.40 0.17
CA LYS A 122 -18.84 0.27 0.98
C LYS A 122 -19.18 1.68 0.49
N MET A 123 -18.24 2.36 -0.14
CA MET A 123 -18.42 3.68 -0.72
C MET A 123 -19.05 3.65 -2.12
N GLY A 124 -19.39 2.46 -2.65
CA GLY A 124 -20.00 2.30 -3.95
C GLY A 124 -19.02 2.33 -5.13
N PHE A 125 -17.72 2.21 -4.88
CA PHE A 125 -16.73 2.08 -5.94
C PHE A 125 -16.48 0.61 -6.29
N PHE A 126 -16.12 0.36 -7.54
CA PHE A 126 -15.86 -0.98 -8.07
C PHE A 126 -14.35 -1.19 -8.25
N PRO A 127 -13.68 -1.94 -7.35
CA PRO A 127 -12.26 -2.24 -7.50
C PRO A 127 -12.01 -3.17 -8.69
N LYS A 128 -10.87 -3.00 -9.36
CA LYS A 128 -10.46 -3.81 -10.52
C LYS A 128 -9.92 -5.20 -10.16
N GLY A 129 -9.89 -5.54 -8.89
CA GLY A 129 -9.47 -6.85 -8.39
C GLY A 129 -9.45 -6.89 -6.87
N SER A 130 -9.02 -8.04 -6.33
CA SER A 130 -8.78 -8.25 -4.90
C SER A 130 -7.34 -8.69 -4.70
N TYR A 131 -6.56 -7.87 -4.02
CA TYR A 131 -5.11 -8.07 -3.85
C TYR A 131 -4.73 -8.17 -2.36
N GLN A 132 -5.54 -8.91 -1.59
CA GLN A 132 -5.35 -9.03 -0.14
C GLN A 132 -4.05 -9.76 0.21
N GLN A 133 -3.66 -10.75 -0.59
CA GLN A 133 -2.44 -11.54 -0.35
C GLN A 133 -1.16 -10.71 -0.55
N LEU A 134 -1.15 -9.77 -1.50
CA LEU A 134 -0.02 -8.88 -1.74
C LEU A 134 0.36 -8.01 -0.53
N ALA A 135 -0.58 -7.72 0.35
CA ALA A 135 -0.31 -6.96 1.57
C ALA A 135 0.54 -7.75 2.60
N ASP A 136 0.44 -9.08 2.59
CA ASP A 136 1.13 -9.95 3.55
C ASP A 136 2.37 -10.64 2.94
N LYS A 137 2.30 -11.05 1.67
CA LYS A 137 3.36 -11.78 0.95
C LYS A 137 3.41 -11.31 -0.51
N PRO A 138 4.00 -10.14 -0.77
CA PRO A 138 4.14 -9.66 -2.13
C PRO A 138 5.08 -10.56 -2.93
N THR A 139 4.65 -10.95 -4.15
CA THR A 139 5.46 -11.67 -5.12
C THR A 139 5.58 -10.87 -6.41
N TYR A 140 6.68 -11.08 -7.14
CA TYR A 140 6.88 -10.42 -8.43
C TYR A 140 5.79 -10.81 -9.44
N GLN A 141 5.42 -12.10 -9.46
CA GLN A 141 4.41 -12.62 -10.39
C GLN A 141 3.02 -12.01 -10.16
N GLU A 142 2.68 -11.68 -8.92
CA GLU A 142 1.39 -11.06 -8.60
C GLU A 142 1.38 -9.53 -8.80
N ALA A 143 2.57 -8.91 -8.87
CA ALA A 143 2.72 -7.48 -9.05
C ALA A 143 2.90 -7.05 -10.52
N SER A 144 3.26 -7.99 -11.41
CA SER A 144 3.45 -7.78 -12.84
C SER A 144 2.18 -8.08 -13.63
#